data_4c88b5f57931cede6ddccfae03173e28
#
_entry.id   4c88b5f57931cede6ddccfae03173e28
#
_cell.length_a   1.000
_cell.length_b   1.000
_cell.length_c   1.000
_cell.angle_alpha   90.00
_cell.angle_beta   90.00
_cell.angle_gamma   90.00
#
_symmetry.space_group_name_H-M   'P 1'
#
loop_
_entity.id
_entity.type
_entity.pdbx_description
1 polymer ?
#
loop_
_entity_poly.entity_id
_entity_poly.type
_entity_poly.pdbx_seq_one_letter_code
_entity_poly.pdbx_strand_id
1 'polypeptide(L)'
;MALHHFGILELLPFGGAVWDHFDLGLYGVMLFFLVSGYIIPASLERRGDVRAFWVGRLFRIYPALIAAFAVSLLMLPEGDGSVALFRTGHNLISLAANATMLQDMLNVINGMGVTWTLTYEMVFYFLVTGLFTLGWHRRSGTIAVTFAAIALVFGGSLASSTLAQSVDATRHLVLAAVLIVVMGFLCMLSGNPALARIGALLVAGLALVLLFLNSRAPVFETLLIFATMFAGTVLYRAEHGQIDRAQAWLCCGFVVVSGVAIGWMYNRNGVELNTWNSGWVAWSLSFTGAWATFLAAMLLRKKRFPKPLTWLGSVSFSLYLLHVPLLHTIRPHLANPMPETAGAKTLWTVEYLAISLVAAYLLYRLVELPFQKLGRKALKALERKFPAGPADGPGDGPTDGAARPAAVPAPAEPAGARVPVEAGASTG
;
A
#
# COMPACT_ATOMS: atom_id res chain seq x y z
N MET A 1 5.32 -7.92 -8.10
CA MET A 1 4.06 -8.63 -7.75
C MET A 1 3.42 -9.34 -8.95
N ALA A 2 2.99 -8.66 -10.02
CA ALA A 2 2.36 -9.33 -11.18
C ALA A 2 3.23 -10.45 -11.77
N LEU A 3 4.52 -10.21 -11.96
CA LEU A 3 5.47 -11.22 -12.44
C LEU A 3 5.69 -12.38 -11.45
N HIS A 4 5.64 -12.11 -10.14
CA HIS A 4 5.74 -13.15 -9.12
C HIS A 4 4.53 -14.09 -9.17
N HIS A 5 3.31 -13.57 -9.15
CA HIS A 5 2.09 -14.38 -9.24
C HIS A 5 1.93 -15.09 -10.58
N PHE A 6 2.51 -14.53 -11.64
CA PHE A 6 2.58 -15.20 -12.95
C PHE A 6 3.54 -16.40 -12.96
N GLY A 7 4.49 -16.48 -12.01
CA GLY A 7 5.50 -17.54 -11.98
C GLY A 7 6.60 -17.33 -13.02
N ILE A 8 7.00 -16.09 -13.29
CA ILE A 8 7.99 -15.80 -14.35
C ILE A 8 9.32 -16.55 -14.14
N LEU A 9 9.71 -16.80 -12.89
CA LEU A 9 10.94 -17.54 -12.60
C LEU A 9 10.88 -18.99 -13.05
N GLU A 10 9.70 -19.64 -13.01
CA GLU A 10 9.51 -21.01 -13.49
C GLU A 10 9.69 -21.12 -15.02
N LEU A 11 9.59 -19.97 -15.72
CA LEU A 11 9.72 -19.91 -17.17
C LEU A 11 11.17 -19.69 -17.61
N LEU A 12 12.07 -19.27 -16.70
CA LEU A 12 13.46 -18.99 -17.02
C LEU A 12 14.35 -20.23 -16.83
N PRO A 13 15.37 -20.45 -17.67
CA PRO A 13 16.26 -21.59 -17.57
C PRO A 13 16.97 -21.74 -16.22
N PHE A 14 17.17 -20.61 -15.50
CA PHE A 14 17.81 -20.56 -14.18
C PHE A 14 16.82 -20.19 -13.08
N GLY A 15 15.52 -20.27 -13.35
CA GLY A 15 14.46 -19.77 -12.46
C GLY A 15 14.44 -20.44 -11.10
N GLY A 16 14.68 -21.76 -11.03
CA GLY A 16 14.78 -22.49 -9.76
C GLY A 16 15.92 -21.98 -8.89
N ALA A 17 17.12 -21.82 -9.45
CA ALA A 17 18.28 -21.30 -8.72
C ALA A 17 18.07 -19.84 -8.25
N VAL A 18 17.34 -19.03 -9.02
CA VAL A 18 16.96 -17.68 -8.59
C VAL A 18 15.95 -17.74 -7.46
N TRP A 19 14.93 -18.60 -7.57
CA TRP A 19 13.90 -18.78 -6.53
C TRP A 19 14.47 -19.15 -5.17
N ASP A 20 15.45 -20.07 -5.15
CA ASP A 20 16.11 -20.50 -3.91
C ASP A 20 16.87 -19.37 -3.18
N HIS A 21 17.23 -18.30 -3.91
CA HIS A 21 18.02 -17.20 -3.38
C HIS A 21 17.32 -15.83 -3.38
N PHE A 22 16.22 -15.67 -4.12
CA PHE A 22 15.54 -14.39 -4.26
C PHE A 22 14.04 -14.55 -4.51
N ASP A 23 13.22 -14.00 -3.60
CA ASP A 23 11.78 -14.00 -3.69
C ASP A 23 11.27 -12.65 -4.24
N LEU A 24 10.75 -12.66 -5.46
CA LEU A 24 10.20 -11.47 -6.12
C LEU A 24 8.95 -10.91 -5.41
N GLY A 25 8.18 -11.77 -4.72
CA GLY A 25 7.00 -11.37 -3.97
C GLY A 25 7.38 -10.54 -2.75
N LEU A 26 8.25 -11.10 -1.92
CA LEU A 26 8.79 -10.41 -0.75
C LEU A 26 9.50 -9.09 -1.14
N TYR A 27 10.38 -9.16 -2.15
CA TYR A 27 11.07 -7.98 -2.68
C TYR A 27 10.09 -6.87 -3.08
N GLY A 28 9.08 -7.20 -3.89
CA GLY A 28 8.12 -6.23 -4.39
C GLY A 28 7.27 -5.60 -3.30
N VAL A 29 6.86 -6.40 -2.30
CA VAL A 29 6.07 -5.95 -1.15
C VAL A 29 6.89 -5.04 -0.22
N MET A 30 8.12 -5.43 0.10
CA MET A 30 8.97 -4.61 0.98
C MET A 30 9.36 -3.28 0.32
N LEU A 31 9.63 -3.28 -0.99
CA LEU A 31 9.84 -2.05 -1.75
C LEU A 31 8.60 -1.16 -1.75
N PHE A 32 7.39 -1.74 -1.94
CA PHE A 32 6.13 -1.02 -1.88
C PHE A 32 5.91 -0.35 -0.51
N PHE A 33 6.16 -1.08 0.60
CA PHE A 33 6.00 -0.53 1.95
C PHE A 33 7.02 0.56 2.25
N LEU A 34 8.25 0.43 1.76
CA LEU A 34 9.28 1.46 1.92
C LEU A 34 8.88 2.76 1.19
N VAL A 35 8.40 2.65 -0.05
CA VAL A 35 7.87 3.78 -0.84
C VAL A 35 6.64 4.39 -0.18
N SER A 36 5.69 3.57 0.31
CA SER A 36 4.50 4.04 1.01
C SER A 36 4.87 4.81 2.27
N GLY A 37 5.79 4.30 3.06
CA GLY A 37 6.32 4.96 4.24
C GLY A 37 6.99 6.31 3.96
N TYR A 38 7.67 6.44 2.82
CA TYR A 38 8.28 7.68 2.38
C TYR A 38 7.24 8.74 1.95
N ILE A 39 6.19 8.33 1.21
CA ILE A 39 5.26 9.27 0.55
C ILE A 39 4.08 9.65 1.45
N ILE A 40 3.54 8.71 2.24
CA ILE A 40 2.25 8.89 2.94
C ILE A 40 2.33 9.95 4.03
N PRO A 41 3.25 9.87 5.01
CA PRO A 41 3.38 10.90 6.05
C PRO A 41 3.72 12.26 5.47
N ALA A 42 4.63 12.29 4.47
CA ALA A 42 4.98 13.50 3.75
C ALA A 42 3.78 14.19 3.11
N SER A 43 2.82 13.43 2.59
CA SER A 43 1.62 13.98 1.96
C SER A 43 0.65 14.58 2.98
N LEU A 44 0.55 14.01 4.19
CA LEU A 44 -0.26 14.54 5.29
C LEU A 44 0.37 15.82 5.86
N GLU A 45 1.66 15.78 6.16
CA GLU A 45 2.38 16.92 6.74
C GLU A 45 2.40 18.15 5.82
N ARG A 46 2.59 17.96 4.51
CA ARG A 46 2.54 19.05 3.53
C ARG A 46 1.17 19.70 3.42
N ARG A 47 0.09 18.94 3.62
CA ARG A 47 -1.28 19.48 3.58
C ARG A 47 -1.66 20.13 4.90
N GLY A 48 -1.17 19.60 6.03
CA GLY A 48 -1.54 20.05 7.36
C GLY A 48 -3.00 19.80 7.74
N ASP A 49 -3.77 19.12 6.88
CA ASP A 49 -5.21 18.91 7.02
C ASP A 49 -5.56 17.41 6.88
N VAL A 50 -6.07 16.84 7.97
CA VAL A 50 -6.51 15.45 8.07
C VAL A 50 -7.68 15.17 7.13
N ARG A 51 -8.64 16.10 7.00
CA ARG A 51 -9.80 15.95 6.10
C ARG A 51 -9.35 15.87 4.64
N ALA A 52 -8.50 16.80 4.21
CA ALA A 52 -7.97 16.81 2.86
C ALA A 52 -7.14 15.55 2.55
N PHE A 53 -6.40 15.05 3.53
CA PHE A 53 -5.66 13.80 3.42
C PHE A 53 -6.61 12.63 3.14
N TRP A 54 -7.65 12.44 3.98
CA TRP A 54 -8.57 11.32 3.87
C TRP A 54 -9.46 11.38 2.63
N VAL A 55 -10.01 12.55 2.28
CA VAL A 55 -10.74 12.70 1.00
C VAL A 55 -9.87 12.29 -0.17
N GLY A 56 -8.61 12.74 -0.20
CA GLY A 56 -7.68 12.36 -1.25
C GLY A 56 -7.41 10.85 -1.32
N ARG A 57 -7.33 10.16 -0.18
CA ARG A 57 -7.09 8.69 -0.12
C ARG A 57 -8.34 7.90 -0.49
N LEU A 58 -9.50 8.25 0.06
CA LEU A 58 -10.76 7.58 -0.22
C LEU A 58 -11.08 7.61 -1.73
N PHE A 59 -11.00 8.78 -2.36
CA PHE A 59 -11.27 8.92 -3.79
C PHE A 59 -10.18 8.34 -4.71
N ARG A 60 -9.00 8.06 -4.18
CA ARG A 60 -7.94 7.37 -4.93
C ARG A 60 -8.09 5.86 -4.88
N ILE A 61 -8.43 5.30 -3.71
CA ILE A 61 -8.33 3.85 -3.45
C ILE A 61 -9.67 3.17 -3.73
N TYR A 62 -10.76 3.62 -3.09
CA TYR A 62 -12.03 2.90 -3.12
C TYR A 62 -12.66 2.73 -4.51
N PRO A 63 -12.70 3.73 -5.40
CA PRO A 63 -13.33 3.54 -6.70
C PRO A 63 -12.65 2.46 -7.54
N ALA A 64 -11.32 2.45 -7.57
CA ALA A 64 -10.57 1.44 -8.30
C ALA A 64 -10.69 0.06 -7.63
N LEU A 65 -10.67 0.00 -6.30
CA LEU A 65 -10.87 -1.24 -5.53
C LEU A 65 -12.25 -1.85 -5.79
N ILE A 66 -13.32 -1.04 -5.72
CA ILE A 66 -14.70 -1.50 -5.97
C ILE A 66 -14.84 -2.00 -7.42
N ALA A 67 -14.30 -1.27 -8.39
CA ALA A 67 -14.35 -1.68 -9.79
C ALA A 67 -13.55 -2.98 -10.02
N ALA A 68 -12.35 -3.11 -9.45
CA ALA A 68 -11.55 -4.34 -9.54
C ALA A 68 -12.24 -5.52 -8.85
N PHE A 69 -12.89 -5.28 -7.69
CA PHE A 69 -13.68 -6.30 -7.01
C PHE A 69 -14.89 -6.74 -7.84
N ALA A 70 -15.60 -5.81 -8.48
CA ALA A 70 -16.69 -6.15 -9.40
C ALA A 70 -16.20 -6.95 -10.60
N VAL A 71 -15.06 -6.58 -11.19
CA VAL A 71 -14.42 -7.36 -12.27
C VAL A 71 -14.07 -8.77 -11.78
N SER A 72 -13.50 -8.89 -10.57
CA SER A 72 -13.17 -10.17 -9.94
C SER A 72 -14.40 -11.08 -9.80
N LEU A 73 -15.52 -10.53 -9.32
CA LEU A 73 -16.78 -11.27 -9.16
C LEU A 73 -17.36 -11.75 -10.50
N LEU A 74 -17.18 -10.96 -11.56
CA LEU A 74 -17.68 -11.31 -12.90
C LEU A 74 -16.80 -12.34 -13.61
N MET A 75 -15.50 -12.34 -13.35
CA MET A 75 -14.51 -13.12 -14.10
C MET A 75 -14.07 -14.41 -13.41
N LEU A 76 -14.14 -14.49 -12.07
CA LEU A 76 -13.62 -15.63 -11.34
C LEU A 76 -14.66 -16.75 -11.23
N PRO A 77 -14.22 -18.01 -11.45
CA PRO A 77 -15.09 -19.18 -11.32
C PRO A 77 -15.51 -19.41 -9.86
N GLU A 78 -16.56 -20.20 -9.70
CA GLU A 78 -17.03 -20.64 -8.39
C GLU A 78 -15.91 -21.36 -7.59
N GLY A 79 -15.64 -20.88 -6.39
CA GLY A 79 -14.57 -21.43 -5.51
C GLY A 79 -13.39 -20.50 -5.26
N ASP A 80 -13.26 -19.41 -6.01
CA ASP A 80 -12.24 -18.41 -5.78
C ASP A 80 -12.61 -17.47 -4.61
N GLY A 81 -11.61 -16.86 -3.95
CA GLY A 81 -11.75 -16.10 -2.72
C GLY A 81 -12.85 -15.03 -2.73
N SER A 82 -13.02 -14.31 -3.85
CA SER A 82 -14.06 -13.30 -4.01
C SER A 82 -15.48 -13.89 -4.03
N VAL A 83 -15.65 -15.09 -4.58
CA VAL A 83 -16.94 -15.82 -4.60
C VAL A 83 -17.20 -16.48 -3.25
N ALA A 84 -16.17 -16.96 -2.57
CA ALA A 84 -16.29 -17.53 -1.22
C ALA A 84 -16.90 -16.53 -0.22
N LEU A 85 -16.63 -15.23 -0.38
CA LEU A 85 -17.25 -14.17 0.42
C LEU A 85 -18.79 -14.20 0.39
N PHE A 86 -19.41 -14.60 -0.71
CA PHE A 86 -20.86 -14.65 -0.88
C PHE A 86 -21.48 -16.01 -0.53
N ARG A 87 -20.66 -17.05 -0.35
CA ARG A 87 -21.13 -18.43 -0.08
C ARG A 87 -21.13 -18.83 1.37
N THR A 88 -20.33 -18.19 2.22
CA THR A 88 -20.06 -18.62 3.60
C THR A 88 -21.11 -18.19 4.63
N GLY A 89 -22.32 -17.86 4.29
CA GLY A 89 -23.37 -17.48 5.24
C GLY A 89 -23.09 -16.22 6.10
N HIS A 90 -21.87 -15.71 6.07
CA HIS A 90 -21.42 -14.50 6.77
C HIS A 90 -21.18 -13.35 5.81
N ASN A 91 -21.86 -13.32 4.69
CA ASN A 91 -21.62 -12.45 3.54
C ASN A 91 -21.51 -10.96 3.91
N LEU A 92 -22.44 -10.45 4.75
CA LEU A 92 -22.43 -9.04 5.15
C LEU A 92 -21.25 -8.69 6.06
N ILE A 93 -20.87 -9.57 6.97
CA ILE A 93 -19.73 -9.37 7.88
C ILE A 93 -18.42 -9.39 7.09
N SER A 94 -18.27 -10.36 6.19
CA SER A 94 -17.10 -10.46 5.32
C SER A 94 -17.00 -9.26 4.37
N LEU A 95 -18.12 -8.83 3.78
CA LEU A 95 -18.17 -7.64 2.94
C LEU A 95 -17.80 -6.37 3.73
N ALA A 96 -18.34 -6.21 4.94
CA ALA A 96 -18.04 -5.08 5.82
C ALA A 96 -16.56 -5.04 6.21
N ALA A 97 -15.95 -6.19 6.57
CA ALA A 97 -14.53 -6.27 6.86
C ALA A 97 -13.67 -5.87 5.65
N ASN A 98 -13.97 -6.39 4.45
CA ASN A 98 -13.27 -6.03 3.23
C ASN A 98 -13.50 -4.56 2.83
N ALA A 99 -14.67 -4.00 3.09
CA ALA A 99 -14.97 -2.58 2.86
C ALA A 99 -14.15 -1.64 3.74
N THR A 100 -13.74 -2.06 4.94
CA THR A 100 -12.81 -1.30 5.78
C THR A 100 -11.35 -1.45 5.36
N MET A 101 -11.03 -2.40 4.47
CA MET A 101 -9.66 -2.85 4.14
C MET A 101 -8.89 -3.37 5.37
N LEU A 102 -9.56 -3.90 6.39
CA LEU A 102 -8.95 -4.47 7.60
C LEU A 102 -9.12 -6.00 7.68
N GLN A 103 -9.65 -6.63 6.63
CA GLN A 103 -10.05 -8.04 6.60
C GLN A 103 -8.96 -8.99 7.08
N ASP A 104 -7.69 -8.77 6.70
CA ASP A 104 -6.60 -9.66 7.09
C ASP A 104 -6.25 -9.58 8.59
N MET A 105 -6.44 -8.40 9.21
CA MET A 105 -6.27 -8.22 10.66
C MET A 105 -7.57 -8.49 11.44
N LEU A 106 -8.70 -8.63 10.78
CA LEU A 106 -9.96 -9.05 11.39
C LEU A 106 -10.19 -10.57 11.28
N ASN A 107 -9.20 -11.31 10.75
CA ASN A 107 -9.26 -12.74 10.51
C ASN A 107 -10.47 -13.15 9.64
N VAL A 108 -10.73 -12.37 8.59
CA VAL A 108 -11.80 -12.59 7.63
C VAL A 108 -11.20 -12.86 6.25
N ILE A 109 -11.87 -13.68 5.45
CA ILE A 109 -11.44 -14.00 4.09
C ILE A 109 -11.20 -12.72 3.28
N ASN A 110 -10.03 -12.64 2.66
CA ASN A 110 -9.67 -11.59 1.74
C ASN A 110 -10.27 -11.89 0.36
N GLY A 111 -11.23 -11.05 -0.08
CA GLY A 111 -12.00 -11.28 -1.31
C GLY A 111 -11.18 -11.24 -2.60
N MET A 112 -10.04 -10.56 -2.62
CA MET A 112 -9.18 -10.46 -3.81
C MET A 112 -7.79 -11.08 -3.62
N GLY A 113 -7.50 -11.64 -2.45
CA GLY A 113 -6.20 -12.20 -2.10
C GLY A 113 -5.09 -11.16 -1.99
N VAL A 114 -4.85 -10.38 -3.04
CA VAL A 114 -3.77 -9.37 -3.09
C VAL A 114 -3.98 -8.16 -2.18
N THR A 115 -5.22 -7.88 -1.78
CA THR A 115 -5.55 -6.68 -0.99
C THR A 115 -5.06 -6.72 0.46
N TRP A 116 -4.39 -7.79 0.88
CA TRP A 116 -3.77 -7.88 2.19
C TRP A 116 -2.74 -6.76 2.45
N THR A 117 -2.01 -6.31 1.42
CA THR A 117 -1.07 -5.17 1.58
C THR A 117 -1.81 -3.85 1.81
N LEU A 118 -3.05 -3.71 1.27
CA LEU A 118 -3.89 -2.54 1.56
C LEU A 118 -4.36 -2.52 3.02
N THR A 119 -4.51 -3.69 3.68
CA THR A 119 -4.75 -3.75 5.13
C THR A 119 -3.63 -3.07 5.91
N TYR A 120 -2.37 -3.38 5.60
CA TYR A 120 -1.21 -2.72 6.23
C TYR A 120 -1.17 -1.23 5.91
N GLU A 121 -1.45 -0.86 4.67
CA GLU A 121 -1.46 0.54 4.25
C GLU A 121 -2.58 1.32 4.97
N MET A 122 -3.77 0.76 5.13
CA MET A 122 -4.87 1.38 5.86
C MET A 122 -4.54 1.57 7.35
N VAL A 123 -4.02 0.53 7.99
CA VAL A 123 -3.57 0.61 9.39
C VAL A 123 -2.46 1.66 9.54
N PHE A 124 -1.54 1.75 8.59
CA PHE A 124 -0.52 2.79 8.57
C PHE A 124 -1.12 4.20 8.43
N TYR A 125 -2.14 4.39 7.59
CA TYR A 125 -2.86 5.67 7.50
C TYR A 125 -3.48 6.06 8.84
N PHE A 126 -4.10 5.12 9.54
CA PHE A 126 -4.67 5.35 10.86
C PHE A 126 -3.61 5.77 11.87
N LEU A 127 -2.48 5.06 11.94
CA LEU A 127 -1.37 5.40 12.81
C LEU A 127 -0.78 6.78 12.51
N VAL A 128 -0.48 7.04 11.23
CA VAL A 128 0.11 8.32 10.81
C VAL A 128 -0.82 9.48 11.11
N THR A 129 -2.13 9.31 10.90
CA THR A 129 -3.13 10.35 11.20
C THR A 129 -3.21 10.62 12.71
N GLY A 130 -3.22 9.57 13.54
CA GLY A 130 -3.19 9.71 14.99
C GLY A 130 -1.90 10.38 15.50
N LEU A 131 -0.74 9.94 15.01
CA LEU A 131 0.55 10.53 15.35
C LEU A 131 0.64 12.01 14.93
N PHE A 132 0.07 12.35 13.77
CA PHE A 132 0.01 13.74 13.29
C PHE A 132 -0.80 14.61 14.24
N THR A 133 -1.99 14.17 14.63
CA THR A 133 -2.87 14.95 15.53
C THR A 133 -2.33 15.06 16.96
N LEU A 134 -1.45 14.14 17.39
CA LEU A 134 -0.72 14.22 18.67
C LEU A 134 0.56 15.07 18.59
N GLY A 135 0.98 15.50 17.41
CA GLY A 135 2.29 16.14 17.21
C GLY A 135 3.49 15.18 17.30
N TRP A 136 3.24 13.86 17.35
CA TRP A 136 4.28 12.83 17.48
C TRP A 136 4.80 12.30 16.13
N HIS A 137 4.27 12.82 15.03
CA HIS A 137 4.64 12.42 13.67
C HIS A 137 6.14 12.55 13.39
N ARG A 138 6.85 13.46 14.11
CA ARG A 138 8.32 13.65 13.98
C ARG A 138 9.16 12.55 14.65
N ARG A 139 8.56 11.66 15.44
CA ARG A 139 9.24 10.56 16.14
C ARG A 139 9.38 9.28 15.30
N SER A 140 9.34 9.40 13.97
CA SER A 140 9.37 8.26 13.05
C SER A 140 10.57 7.31 13.26
N GLY A 141 11.75 7.85 13.59
CA GLY A 141 12.94 7.04 13.88
C GLY A 141 12.76 6.16 15.11
N THR A 142 12.30 6.73 16.23
CA THR A 142 11.99 5.97 17.45
C THR A 142 10.95 4.89 17.18
N ILE A 143 9.89 5.22 16.44
CA ILE A 143 8.80 4.29 16.11
C ILE A 143 9.34 3.14 15.24
N ALA A 144 10.14 3.45 14.20
CA ALA A 144 10.74 2.43 13.33
C ALA A 144 11.62 1.44 14.12
N VAL A 145 12.50 1.97 14.99
CA VAL A 145 13.38 1.17 15.83
C VAL A 145 12.57 0.35 16.84
N THR A 146 11.53 0.92 17.45
CA THR A 146 10.66 0.20 18.40
C THR A 146 9.94 -0.96 17.72
N PHE A 147 9.35 -0.78 16.55
CA PHE A 147 8.71 -1.87 15.81
C PHE A 147 9.73 -2.96 15.43
N ALA A 148 10.90 -2.58 14.94
CA ALA A 148 11.95 -3.54 14.58
C ALA A 148 12.46 -4.32 15.79
N ALA A 149 12.67 -3.64 16.94
CA ALA A 149 13.10 -4.28 18.19
C ALA A 149 12.05 -5.25 18.73
N ILE A 150 10.76 -4.86 18.74
CA ILE A 150 9.68 -5.75 19.17
C ILE A 150 9.56 -6.95 18.20
N ALA A 151 9.69 -6.74 16.90
CA ALA A 151 9.69 -7.82 15.91
C ALA A 151 10.82 -8.82 16.16
N LEU A 152 12.02 -8.32 16.45
CA LEU A 152 13.20 -9.14 16.66
C LEU A 152 13.14 -9.94 17.98
N VAL A 153 12.72 -9.28 19.09
CA VAL A 153 12.76 -9.88 20.42
C VAL A 153 11.51 -10.68 20.74
N PHE A 154 10.34 -10.19 20.37
CA PHE A 154 9.06 -10.74 20.77
C PHE A 154 8.23 -11.30 19.61
N GLY A 155 8.62 -11.06 18.34
CA GLY A 155 7.79 -11.36 17.17
C GLY A 155 7.38 -12.83 17.02
N GLY A 156 8.19 -13.76 17.51
CA GLY A 156 7.88 -15.20 17.50
C GLY A 156 7.03 -15.66 18.67
N SER A 157 6.92 -14.87 19.76
CA SER A 157 6.15 -15.22 20.97
C SER A 157 4.80 -14.48 21.05
N LEU A 158 4.61 -13.44 20.23
CA LEU A 158 3.35 -12.73 20.17
C LEU A 158 2.29 -13.56 19.44
N ALA A 159 1.14 -13.75 20.08
CA ALA A 159 0.04 -14.47 19.48
C ALA A 159 -0.66 -13.62 18.41
N SER A 160 -1.02 -14.26 17.30
CA SER A 160 -1.84 -13.67 16.25
C SER A 160 -3.33 -13.95 16.49
N SER A 161 -4.21 -13.08 16.00
CA SER A 161 -5.67 -13.28 15.97
C SER A 161 -6.30 -13.61 17.33
N THR A 162 -5.78 -13.04 18.44
CA THR A 162 -6.27 -13.35 19.80
C THR A 162 -7.70 -12.90 20.08
N LEU A 163 -8.18 -11.87 19.35
CA LEU A 163 -9.53 -11.35 19.47
C LEU A 163 -10.54 -12.04 18.53
N ALA A 164 -10.06 -12.82 17.55
CA ALA A 164 -10.88 -13.47 16.53
C ALA A 164 -10.76 -15.01 16.58
N GLN A 165 -10.86 -15.59 17.79
CA GLN A 165 -10.68 -17.03 18.00
C GLN A 165 -11.93 -17.87 17.70
N SER A 166 -13.09 -17.24 17.54
CA SER A 166 -14.34 -17.89 17.19
C SER A 166 -15.11 -17.05 16.16
N VAL A 167 -16.08 -17.65 15.49
CA VAL A 167 -16.94 -16.97 14.51
C VAL A 167 -17.68 -15.79 15.15
N ASP A 168 -18.24 -15.98 16.36
CA ASP A 168 -18.94 -14.91 17.06
C ASP A 168 -17.98 -13.81 17.53
N ALA A 169 -16.81 -14.16 18.04
CA ALA A 169 -15.78 -13.18 18.39
C ALA A 169 -15.34 -12.35 17.18
N THR A 170 -15.10 -13.00 16.05
CA THR A 170 -14.77 -12.34 14.77
C THR A 170 -15.91 -11.41 14.34
N ARG A 171 -17.16 -11.83 14.42
CA ARG A 171 -18.34 -11.01 14.10
C ARG A 171 -18.40 -9.74 14.96
N HIS A 172 -18.25 -9.86 16.28
CA HIS A 172 -18.24 -8.70 17.18
C HIS A 172 -17.07 -7.78 16.91
N LEU A 173 -15.88 -8.33 16.66
CA LEU A 173 -14.69 -7.56 16.32
C LEU A 173 -14.88 -6.76 15.02
N VAL A 174 -15.45 -7.37 13.96
CA VAL A 174 -15.76 -6.69 12.71
C VAL A 174 -16.77 -5.58 12.92
N LEU A 175 -17.86 -5.82 13.64
CA LEU A 175 -18.87 -4.80 13.92
C LEU A 175 -18.29 -3.62 14.71
N ALA A 176 -17.47 -3.90 15.73
CA ALA A 176 -16.78 -2.87 16.49
C ALA A 176 -15.79 -2.07 15.61
N ALA A 177 -14.99 -2.75 14.78
CA ALA A 177 -14.05 -2.11 13.87
C ALA A 177 -14.77 -1.22 12.86
N VAL A 178 -15.86 -1.70 12.23
CA VAL A 178 -16.68 -0.92 11.30
C VAL A 178 -17.24 0.33 11.99
N LEU A 179 -17.80 0.18 13.19
CA LEU A 179 -18.34 1.31 13.95
C LEU A 179 -17.26 2.35 14.24
N ILE A 180 -16.10 1.91 14.74
CA ILE A 180 -14.97 2.82 15.04
C ILE A 180 -14.48 3.52 13.78
N VAL A 181 -14.34 2.80 12.65
CA VAL A 181 -13.90 3.38 11.38
C VAL A 181 -14.91 4.41 10.87
N VAL A 182 -16.21 4.08 10.87
CA VAL A 182 -17.27 5.00 10.44
C VAL A 182 -17.30 6.25 11.31
N MET A 183 -17.33 6.08 12.64
CA MET A 183 -17.30 7.20 13.59
C MET A 183 -16.03 8.04 13.44
N GLY A 184 -14.88 7.38 13.30
CA GLY A 184 -13.60 8.04 13.05
C GLY A 184 -13.64 8.91 11.79
N PHE A 185 -14.14 8.37 10.67
CA PHE A 185 -14.29 9.14 9.44
C PHE A 185 -15.30 10.28 9.55
N LEU A 186 -16.46 10.07 10.17
CA LEU A 186 -17.43 11.14 10.41
C LEU A 186 -16.79 12.29 11.20
N CYS A 187 -16.04 11.97 12.24
CA CYS A 187 -15.32 12.97 13.04
C CYS A 187 -14.22 13.66 12.22
N MET A 188 -13.37 12.93 11.50
CA MET A 188 -12.27 13.50 10.71
C MET A 188 -12.74 14.36 9.52
N LEU A 189 -13.90 14.05 8.95
CA LEU A 189 -14.46 14.77 7.82
C LEU A 189 -15.35 15.95 8.23
N SER A 190 -15.71 16.11 9.52
CA SER A 190 -16.60 17.14 10.04
C SER A 190 -16.10 18.58 9.83
N GLY A 191 -14.78 18.79 9.68
CA GLY A 191 -14.15 20.11 9.62
C GLY A 191 -13.88 20.75 11.00
N ASN A 192 -14.33 20.11 12.09
CA ASN A 192 -14.04 20.56 13.45
C ASN A 192 -12.69 19.95 13.90
N PRO A 193 -11.68 20.75 14.29
CA PRO A 193 -10.36 20.25 14.67
C PRO A 193 -10.39 19.29 15.86
N ALA A 194 -11.22 19.57 16.87
CA ALA A 194 -11.34 18.70 18.05
C ALA A 194 -11.95 17.34 17.69
N LEU A 195 -13.03 17.34 16.89
CA LEU A 195 -13.61 16.08 16.39
C LEU A 195 -12.64 15.33 15.47
N ALA A 196 -11.92 16.03 14.60
CA ALA A 196 -10.93 15.43 13.74
C ALA A 196 -9.82 14.72 14.55
N ARG A 197 -9.38 15.32 15.65
CA ARG A 197 -8.42 14.72 16.60
C ARG A 197 -9.01 13.48 17.28
N ILE A 198 -10.25 13.55 17.76
CA ILE A 198 -10.94 12.40 18.37
C ILE A 198 -11.04 11.26 17.35
N GLY A 199 -11.52 11.54 16.14
CA GLY A 199 -11.65 10.53 15.08
C GLY A 199 -10.32 9.89 14.71
N ALA A 200 -9.25 10.69 14.58
CA ALA A 200 -7.90 10.21 14.31
C ALA A 200 -7.37 9.28 15.43
N LEU A 201 -7.63 9.63 16.69
CA LEU A 201 -7.22 8.82 17.84
C LEU A 201 -8.04 7.53 17.96
N LEU A 202 -9.33 7.55 17.64
CA LEU A 202 -10.17 6.35 17.59
C LEU A 202 -9.63 5.32 16.58
N VAL A 203 -9.37 5.74 15.34
CA VAL A 203 -8.84 4.82 14.32
C VAL A 203 -7.39 4.40 14.61
N ALA A 204 -6.56 5.28 15.19
CA ALA A 204 -5.21 4.92 15.60
C ALA A 204 -5.21 3.92 16.78
N GLY A 205 -6.12 4.08 17.73
CA GLY A 205 -6.34 3.11 18.82
C GLY A 205 -6.76 1.74 18.28
N LEU A 206 -7.72 1.71 17.35
CA LEU A 206 -8.09 0.48 16.65
C LEU A 206 -6.88 -0.15 15.95
N ALA A 207 -6.08 0.66 15.24
CA ALA A 207 -4.88 0.17 14.57
C ALA A 207 -3.90 -0.49 15.54
N LEU A 208 -3.65 0.10 16.71
CA LEU A 208 -2.78 -0.48 17.75
C LEU A 208 -3.36 -1.78 18.32
N VAL A 209 -4.66 -1.82 18.60
CA VAL A 209 -5.33 -3.04 19.07
C VAL A 209 -5.19 -4.16 18.04
N LEU A 210 -5.46 -3.88 16.76
CA LEU A 210 -5.31 -4.88 15.70
C LEU A 210 -3.86 -5.34 15.54
N LEU A 211 -2.89 -4.43 15.61
CA LEU A 211 -1.47 -4.77 15.47
C LEU A 211 -0.95 -5.69 16.57
N PHE A 212 -1.32 -5.45 17.82
CA PHE A 212 -0.73 -6.16 18.95
C PHE A 212 -1.60 -7.29 19.50
N LEU A 213 -2.92 -7.24 19.30
CA LEU A 213 -3.84 -8.25 19.81
C LEU A 213 -4.50 -9.09 18.71
N ASN A 214 -4.54 -8.62 17.47
CA ASN A 214 -5.17 -9.36 16.38
C ASN A 214 -4.38 -9.30 15.07
N SER A 215 -3.06 -9.26 15.18
CA SER A 215 -2.18 -9.24 14.02
C SER A 215 -2.37 -10.45 13.11
N ARG A 216 -2.15 -10.25 11.83
CA ARG A 216 -1.97 -11.36 10.90
C ARG A 216 -0.69 -12.13 11.26
N ALA A 217 -0.74 -13.45 11.17
CA ALA A 217 0.44 -14.30 11.34
C ALA A 217 1.31 -14.27 10.06
N PRO A 218 2.63 -14.29 10.19
CA PRO A 218 3.39 -14.23 11.44
C PRO A 218 3.56 -12.77 11.95
N VAL A 219 3.55 -12.58 13.27
CA VAL A 219 3.57 -11.24 13.89
C VAL A 219 4.88 -10.51 13.67
N PHE A 220 6.03 -11.24 13.66
CA PHE A 220 7.33 -10.62 13.37
C PHE A 220 7.38 -9.94 11.99
N GLU A 221 6.70 -10.53 11.00
CA GLU A 221 6.60 -9.98 9.65
C GLU A 221 5.77 -8.69 9.65
N THR A 222 4.61 -8.72 10.32
CA THR A 222 3.76 -7.54 10.47
C THR A 222 4.53 -6.37 11.09
N LEU A 223 5.21 -6.59 12.20
CA LEU A 223 5.97 -5.54 12.88
C LEU A 223 7.15 -5.04 12.06
N LEU A 224 7.83 -5.93 11.32
CA LEU A 224 8.91 -5.55 10.41
C LEU A 224 8.42 -4.70 9.22
N ILE A 225 7.23 -5.00 8.71
CA ILE A 225 6.58 -4.17 7.67
C ILE A 225 6.36 -2.74 8.20
N PHE A 226 5.80 -2.58 9.40
CA PHE A 226 5.63 -1.23 9.99
C PHE A 226 6.96 -0.55 10.29
N ALA A 227 7.97 -1.28 10.78
CA ALA A 227 9.32 -0.76 10.94
C ALA A 227 9.87 -0.22 9.61
N THR A 228 9.69 -0.97 8.52
CA THR A 228 10.10 -0.59 7.16
C THR A 228 9.34 0.65 6.66
N MET A 229 8.03 0.75 6.88
CA MET A 229 7.24 1.91 6.51
C MET A 229 7.69 3.17 7.27
N PHE A 230 7.88 3.08 8.59
CA PHE A 230 8.38 4.23 9.36
C PHE A 230 9.83 4.58 9.02
N ALA A 231 10.66 3.62 8.64
CA ALA A 231 12.01 3.89 8.13
C ALA A 231 11.98 4.64 6.78
N GLY A 232 11.01 4.36 5.91
CA GLY A 232 10.74 5.17 4.72
C GLY A 232 10.47 6.65 5.08
N THR A 233 9.72 6.89 6.17
CA THR A 233 9.49 8.25 6.71
C THR A 233 10.79 8.87 7.23
N VAL A 234 11.65 8.09 7.88
CA VAL A 234 12.98 8.55 8.35
C VAL A 234 13.82 9.02 7.16
N LEU A 235 13.85 8.27 6.07
CA LEU A 235 14.58 8.65 4.85
C LEU A 235 14.03 9.95 4.25
N TYR A 236 12.71 10.13 4.21
CA TYR A 236 12.09 11.40 3.79
C TYR A 236 12.57 12.57 4.65
N ARG A 237 12.58 12.41 5.98
CA ARG A 237 13.00 13.46 6.92
C ARG A 237 14.48 13.82 6.79
N ALA A 238 15.34 12.82 6.64
CA ALA A 238 16.78 13.04 6.43
C ALA A 238 17.05 13.79 5.11
N GLU A 239 16.30 13.47 4.07
CA GLU A 239 16.42 14.17 2.79
C GLU A 239 16.04 15.64 2.87
N HIS A 240 15.00 15.96 3.67
CA HIS A 240 14.51 17.33 3.84
C HIS A 240 15.19 18.07 5.02
N GLY A 241 16.27 17.51 5.57
CA GLY A 241 17.03 18.14 6.66
C GLY A 241 16.28 18.24 7.99
N GLN A 242 15.21 17.46 8.18
CA GLN A 242 14.41 17.46 9.41
C GLN A 242 15.01 16.61 10.53
N ILE A 243 15.93 15.71 10.19
CA ILE A 243 16.72 14.91 11.12
C ILE A 243 18.15 14.79 10.61
N ASP A 244 19.08 14.53 11.51
CA ASP A 244 20.47 14.29 11.13
C ASP A 244 20.64 13.01 10.30
N ARG A 245 21.52 13.06 9.29
CA ARG A 245 21.77 11.94 8.39
C ARG A 245 22.37 10.73 9.10
N ALA A 246 23.24 10.94 10.07
CA ALA A 246 23.82 9.83 10.84
C ALA A 246 22.74 9.11 11.66
N GLN A 247 21.85 9.86 12.31
CA GLN A 247 20.69 9.28 13.00
C GLN A 247 19.79 8.49 12.05
N ALA A 248 19.53 9.01 10.83
CA ALA A 248 18.72 8.30 9.84
C ALA A 248 19.39 6.98 9.41
N TRP A 249 20.71 7.00 9.14
CA TRP A 249 21.45 5.79 8.79
C TRP A 249 21.48 4.76 9.90
N LEU A 250 21.64 5.18 11.16
CA LEU A 250 21.57 4.28 12.31
C LEU A 250 20.18 3.64 12.44
N CYS A 251 19.11 4.42 12.35
CA CYS A 251 17.74 3.90 12.39
C CYS A 251 17.46 2.91 11.27
N CYS A 252 17.76 3.30 10.02
CA CYS A 252 17.52 2.45 8.86
C CYS A 252 18.40 1.20 8.88
N GLY A 253 19.66 1.34 9.23
CA GLY A 253 20.60 0.23 9.42
C GLY A 253 20.12 -0.78 10.46
N PHE A 254 19.58 -0.30 11.60
CA PHE A 254 18.99 -1.17 12.61
C PHE A 254 17.78 -1.94 12.05
N VAL A 255 16.89 -1.30 11.29
CA VAL A 255 15.76 -1.98 10.67
C VAL A 255 16.22 -3.03 9.66
N VAL A 256 17.23 -2.72 8.84
CA VAL A 256 17.77 -3.68 7.85
C VAL A 256 18.42 -4.88 8.55
N VAL A 257 19.25 -4.64 9.54
CA VAL A 257 19.91 -5.71 10.32
C VAL A 257 18.86 -6.57 11.04
N SER A 258 17.84 -5.94 11.64
CA SER A 258 16.73 -6.67 12.28
C SER A 258 15.98 -7.55 11.26
N GLY A 259 15.71 -7.05 10.05
CA GLY A 259 15.04 -7.82 9.00
C GLY A 259 15.85 -9.04 8.55
N VAL A 260 17.18 -8.92 8.43
CA VAL A 260 18.07 -10.05 8.11
C VAL A 260 18.13 -11.04 9.28
N ALA A 261 18.26 -10.54 10.51
CA ALA A 261 18.27 -11.38 11.71
C ALA A 261 16.96 -12.17 11.89
N ILE A 262 15.81 -11.52 11.67
CA ILE A 262 14.48 -12.16 11.65
C ILE A 262 14.43 -13.25 10.59
N GLY A 263 14.91 -12.98 9.37
CA GLY A 263 15.01 -13.98 8.31
C GLY A 263 15.78 -15.21 8.76
N TRP A 264 16.95 -15.02 9.36
CA TRP A 264 17.77 -16.11 9.89
C TRP A 264 17.11 -16.84 11.07
N MET A 265 16.48 -16.13 11.99
CA MET A 265 15.84 -16.73 13.17
C MET A 265 14.65 -17.63 12.82
N TYR A 266 13.79 -17.19 11.91
CA TYR A 266 12.49 -17.82 11.68
C TYR A 266 12.39 -18.62 10.37
N ASN A 267 13.39 -18.54 9.47
CA ASN A 267 13.31 -19.17 8.14
C ASN A 267 14.55 -19.99 7.79
N ARG A 268 15.19 -20.63 8.78
CA ARG A 268 16.39 -21.50 8.59
C ARG A 268 16.06 -22.99 8.87
N ASN A 269 16.95 -23.87 8.41
CA ASN A 269 16.91 -25.30 8.69
C ASN A 269 15.61 -25.99 8.20
N GLY A 270 15.04 -25.56 7.06
CA GLY A 270 13.81 -26.12 6.51
C GLY A 270 12.56 -25.72 7.27
N VAL A 271 12.65 -24.72 8.16
CA VAL A 271 11.49 -24.07 8.79
C VAL A 271 11.29 -22.72 8.11
N GLU A 272 10.13 -22.52 7.54
CA GLU A 272 9.77 -21.30 6.80
C GLU A 272 8.46 -20.78 7.37
N LEU A 273 8.57 -19.80 8.28
CA LEU A 273 7.42 -19.26 9.01
C LEU A 273 6.90 -17.94 8.41
N ASN A 274 7.37 -17.57 7.22
CA ASN A 274 6.95 -16.33 6.55
C ASN A 274 5.84 -16.58 5.54
N THR A 275 5.14 -15.51 5.15
CA THR A 275 4.03 -15.56 4.18
C THR A 275 4.42 -16.12 2.81
N TRP A 276 5.69 -16.03 2.42
CA TRP A 276 6.18 -16.46 1.09
C TRP A 276 6.80 -17.84 1.09
N ASN A 277 6.89 -18.52 2.25
CA ASN A 277 7.60 -19.78 2.40
C ASN A 277 9.05 -19.71 1.87
N SER A 278 9.70 -18.57 2.05
CA SER A 278 11.06 -18.31 1.58
C SER A 278 12.07 -18.68 2.65
N GLY A 279 13.10 -19.46 2.28
CA GLY A 279 14.25 -19.73 3.14
C GLY A 279 14.99 -18.43 3.53
N TRP A 280 15.80 -18.49 4.59
CA TRP A 280 16.43 -17.29 5.17
C TRP A 280 17.33 -16.51 4.18
N VAL A 281 17.95 -17.20 3.21
CA VAL A 281 18.78 -16.57 2.17
C VAL A 281 17.91 -15.76 1.22
N ALA A 282 16.86 -16.38 0.66
CA ALA A 282 15.92 -15.72 -0.24
C ALA A 282 15.21 -14.54 0.46
N TRP A 283 14.79 -14.71 1.71
CA TRP A 283 14.26 -13.64 2.55
C TRP A 283 15.25 -12.47 2.66
N SER A 284 16.48 -12.73 3.11
CA SER A 284 17.46 -11.68 3.39
C SER A 284 17.89 -10.93 2.14
N LEU A 285 18.11 -11.64 1.03
CA LEU A 285 18.48 -11.02 -0.26
C LEU A 285 17.35 -10.21 -0.84
N SER A 286 16.10 -10.68 -0.74
CA SER A 286 14.94 -9.95 -1.24
C SER A 286 14.65 -8.70 -0.41
N PHE A 287 14.71 -8.83 0.92
CA PHE A 287 14.53 -7.71 1.83
C PHE A 287 15.61 -6.63 1.62
N THR A 288 16.88 -7.01 1.63
CA THR A 288 17.99 -6.06 1.40
C THR A 288 17.99 -5.52 -0.04
N GLY A 289 17.61 -6.32 -1.02
CA GLY A 289 17.44 -5.91 -2.41
C GLY A 289 16.38 -4.81 -2.59
N ALA A 290 15.26 -4.89 -1.85
CA ALA A 290 14.24 -3.86 -1.83
C ALA A 290 14.80 -2.51 -1.31
N TRP A 291 15.56 -2.55 -0.23
CA TRP A 291 16.26 -1.37 0.31
C TRP A 291 17.29 -0.80 -0.65
N ALA A 292 18.14 -1.66 -1.24
CA ALA A 292 19.13 -1.25 -2.23
C ALA A 292 18.48 -0.56 -3.44
N THR A 293 17.39 -1.13 -3.96
CA THR A 293 16.63 -0.56 -5.08
C THR A 293 16.03 0.79 -4.71
N PHE A 294 15.44 0.93 -3.52
CA PHE A 294 14.90 2.20 -3.07
C PHE A 294 15.98 3.28 -2.96
N LEU A 295 17.11 2.96 -2.33
CA LEU A 295 18.24 3.88 -2.20
C LEU A 295 18.82 4.27 -3.57
N ALA A 296 18.98 3.32 -4.49
CA ALA A 296 19.39 3.59 -5.87
C ALA A 296 18.41 4.52 -6.58
N ALA A 297 17.11 4.28 -6.44
CA ALA A 297 16.07 5.16 -7.00
C ALA A 297 16.16 6.59 -6.41
N MET A 298 16.44 6.71 -5.10
CA MET A 298 16.67 8.01 -4.45
C MET A 298 17.88 8.75 -5.02
N LEU A 299 18.97 8.07 -5.35
CA LEU A 299 20.13 8.66 -6.00
C LEU A 299 19.80 9.13 -7.42
N LEU A 300 18.95 8.39 -8.12
CA LEU A 300 18.57 8.67 -9.51
C LEU A 300 17.40 9.65 -9.65
N ARG A 301 16.72 10.04 -8.58
CA ARG A 301 15.47 10.83 -8.60
C ARG A 301 15.56 12.20 -9.30
N LYS A 302 16.76 12.78 -9.38
CA LYS A 302 17.01 14.04 -10.10
C LYS A 302 17.16 13.85 -11.60
N LYS A 303 17.33 12.61 -12.06
CA LYS A 303 17.41 12.28 -13.49
C LYS A 303 16.02 12.18 -14.10
N ARG A 304 15.91 12.50 -15.39
CA ARG A 304 14.66 12.30 -16.14
C ARG A 304 14.49 10.82 -16.45
N PHE A 305 13.38 10.25 -15.99
CA PHE A 305 13.04 8.88 -16.33
C PHE A 305 12.35 8.79 -17.69
N PRO A 306 12.54 7.70 -18.44
CA PRO A 306 11.83 7.44 -19.69
C PRO A 306 10.30 7.47 -19.49
N LYS A 307 9.58 8.01 -20.49
CA LYS A 307 8.11 8.11 -20.45
C LYS A 307 7.40 6.77 -20.16
N PRO A 308 7.83 5.62 -20.70
CA PRO A 308 7.19 4.33 -20.37
C PRO A 308 7.25 3.99 -18.90
N LEU A 309 8.37 4.27 -18.20
CA LEU A 309 8.49 4.01 -16.75
C LEU A 309 7.59 4.92 -15.93
N THR A 310 7.47 6.20 -16.26
CA THR A 310 6.57 7.13 -15.58
C THR A 310 5.11 6.77 -15.82
N TRP A 311 4.77 6.32 -17.04
CA TRP A 311 3.45 5.80 -17.38
C TRP A 311 3.13 4.53 -16.57
N LEU A 312 4.05 3.56 -16.51
CA LEU A 312 3.89 2.34 -15.72
C LEU A 312 3.65 2.67 -14.24
N GLY A 313 4.38 3.65 -13.68
CA GLY A 313 4.12 4.15 -12.33
C GLY A 313 2.69 4.71 -12.15
N SER A 314 2.13 5.35 -13.17
CA SER A 314 0.77 5.90 -13.10
C SER A 314 -0.32 4.81 -13.09
N VAL A 315 -0.12 3.71 -13.79
CA VAL A 315 -1.09 2.59 -13.88
C VAL A 315 -0.81 1.48 -12.87
N SER A 316 0.24 1.61 -12.05
CA SER A 316 0.73 0.55 -11.17
C SER A 316 -0.30 0.10 -10.14
N PHE A 317 -1.11 0.99 -9.59
CA PHE A 317 -2.15 0.66 -8.62
C PHE A 317 -3.28 -0.14 -9.28
N SER A 318 -3.76 0.30 -10.44
CA SER A 318 -4.76 -0.44 -11.22
C SER A 318 -4.24 -1.81 -11.66
N LEU A 319 -2.96 -1.91 -12.07
CA LEU A 319 -2.31 -3.18 -12.39
C LEU A 319 -2.24 -4.10 -11.16
N TYR A 320 -1.87 -3.54 -10.00
CA TYR A 320 -1.81 -4.27 -8.75
C TYR A 320 -3.18 -4.89 -8.38
N LEU A 321 -4.28 -4.19 -8.58
CA LEU A 321 -5.60 -4.71 -8.27
C LEU A 321 -6.06 -5.81 -9.23
N LEU A 322 -5.73 -5.69 -10.53
CA LEU A 322 -6.29 -6.57 -11.57
C LEU A 322 -5.43 -7.79 -11.91
N HIS A 323 -4.13 -7.82 -11.58
CA HIS A 323 -3.23 -8.86 -12.09
C HIS A 323 -3.59 -10.28 -11.64
N VAL A 324 -4.09 -10.47 -10.42
CA VAL A 324 -4.49 -11.81 -9.94
C VAL A 324 -5.83 -12.25 -10.52
N PRO A 325 -6.91 -11.46 -10.48
CA PRO A 325 -8.15 -11.79 -11.17
C PRO A 325 -7.93 -12.14 -12.65
N LEU A 326 -7.15 -11.33 -13.36
CA LEU A 326 -6.84 -11.59 -14.77
C LEU A 326 -6.03 -12.87 -14.96
N LEU A 327 -5.05 -13.13 -14.09
CA LEU A 327 -4.26 -14.36 -14.16
C LEU A 327 -5.14 -15.59 -14.04
N HIS A 328 -6.04 -15.63 -13.06
CA HIS A 328 -6.93 -16.77 -12.84
C HIS A 328 -7.90 -16.97 -14.01
N THR A 329 -8.37 -15.88 -14.61
CA THR A 329 -9.27 -15.96 -15.78
C THR A 329 -8.55 -16.37 -17.06
N ILE A 330 -7.35 -15.83 -17.29
CA ILE A 330 -6.63 -16.03 -18.56
C ILE A 330 -5.86 -17.36 -18.56
N ARG A 331 -5.29 -17.76 -17.43
CA ARG A 331 -4.47 -18.96 -17.30
C ARG A 331 -5.12 -20.24 -17.87
N PRO A 332 -6.40 -20.57 -17.59
CA PRO A 332 -7.05 -21.76 -18.15
C PRO A 332 -7.19 -21.71 -19.68
N HIS A 333 -7.27 -20.51 -20.27
CA HIS A 333 -7.47 -20.35 -21.71
C HIS A 333 -6.15 -20.30 -22.49
N LEU A 334 -5.10 -19.74 -21.90
CA LEU A 334 -3.79 -19.59 -22.57
C LEU A 334 -2.83 -20.74 -22.29
N ALA A 335 -2.97 -21.46 -21.17
CA ALA A 335 -1.96 -22.38 -20.66
C ALA A 335 -2.51 -23.76 -20.27
N ASN A 336 -3.46 -24.28 -21.00
CA ASN A 336 -3.97 -25.62 -20.78
C ASN A 336 -3.83 -26.48 -22.06
N PRO A 337 -2.81 -27.37 -22.18
CA PRO A 337 -1.75 -27.64 -21.20
C PRO A 337 -0.70 -26.50 -21.11
N MET A 338 0.06 -26.50 -19.98
CA MET A 338 1.17 -25.54 -19.80
C MET A 338 2.15 -25.62 -20.95
N PRO A 339 2.63 -24.50 -21.50
CA PRO A 339 3.56 -24.52 -22.63
C PRO A 339 4.90 -25.12 -22.22
N GLU A 340 5.37 -26.09 -22.98
CA GLU A 340 6.65 -26.78 -22.74
C GLU A 340 7.84 -26.06 -23.37
N THR A 341 7.63 -25.42 -24.54
CA THR A 341 8.71 -24.75 -25.27
C THR A 341 8.98 -23.34 -24.74
N ALA A 342 10.24 -22.91 -24.76
CA ALA A 342 10.64 -21.55 -24.37
C ALA A 342 9.92 -20.46 -25.18
N GLY A 343 9.70 -20.69 -26.48
CA GLY A 343 8.98 -19.76 -27.34
C GLY A 343 7.52 -19.59 -26.93
N ALA A 344 6.81 -20.68 -26.65
CA ALA A 344 5.42 -20.66 -26.19
C ALA A 344 5.29 -19.99 -24.80
N LYS A 345 6.22 -20.29 -23.89
CA LYS A 345 6.30 -19.63 -22.57
C LYS A 345 6.48 -18.10 -22.70
N THR A 346 7.38 -17.68 -23.58
CA THR A 346 7.62 -16.24 -23.84
C THR A 346 6.37 -15.58 -24.42
N LEU A 347 5.74 -16.20 -25.42
CA LEU A 347 4.51 -15.65 -26.03
C LEU A 347 3.42 -15.48 -24.98
N TRP A 348 3.18 -16.53 -24.18
CA TRP A 348 2.19 -16.49 -23.12
C TRP A 348 2.47 -15.40 -22.06
N THR A 349 3.75 -15.19 -21.69
CA THR A 349 4.15 -14.10 -20.79
C THR A 349 3.82 -12.74 -21.39
N VAL A 350 4.14 -12.55 -22.67
CA VAL A 350 3.87 -11.29 -23.37
C VAL A 350 2.36 -11.04 -23.46
N GLU A 351 1.56 -12.04 -23.79
CA GLU A 351 0.10 -11.93 -23.87
C GLU A 351 -0.50 -11.55 -22.51
N TYR A 352 -0.13 -12.25 -21.44
CA TYR A 352 -0.59 -11.93 -20.09
C TYR A 352 -0.23 -10.49 -19.68
N LEU A 353 1.01 -10.09 -19.90
CA LEU A 353 1.45 -8.73 -19.56
C LEU A 353 0.73 -7.68 -20.41
N ALA A 354 0.55 -7.92 -21.70
CA ALA A 354 -0.17 -7.00 -22.57
C ALA A 354 -1.64 -6.82 -22.13
N ILE A 355 -2.35 -7.93 -21.89
CA ILE A 355 -3.74 -7.89 -21.42
C ILE A 355 -3.82 -7.18 -20.06
N SER A 356 -2.92 -7.51 -19.12
CA SER A 356 -2.89 -6.90 -17.78
C SER A 356 -2.61 -5.40 -17.85
N LEU A 357 -1.71 -4.95 -18.72
CA LEU A 357 -1.40 -3.53 -18.89
C LEU A 357 -2.56 -2.77 -19.56
N VAL A 358 -3.21 -3.36 -20.55
CA VAL A 358 -4.40 -2.77 -21.19
C VAL A 358 -5.53 -2.63 -20.17
N ALA A 359 -5.85 -3.69 -19.44
CA ALA A 359 -6.89 -3.67 -18.41
C ALA A 359 -6.57 -2.65 -17.30
N ALA A 360 -5.32 -2.60 -16.84
CA ALA A 360 -4.87 -1.62 -15.86
C ALA A 360 -4.98 -0.18 -16.39
N TYR A 361 -4.64 0.06 -17.64
CA TYR A 361 -4.79 1.38 -18.27
C TYR A 361 -6.26 1.79 -18.38
N LEU A 362 -7.16 0.87 -18.75
CA LEU A 362 -8.59 1.12 -18.80
C LEU A 362 -9.14 1.47 -17.40
N LEU A 363 -8.83 0.68 -16.38
CA LEU A 363 -9.25 0.96 -15.00
C LEU A 363 -8.72 2.32 -14.51
N TYR A 364 -7.45 2.63 -14.79
CA TYR A 364 -6.85 3.93 -14.47
C TYR A 364 -7.57 5.09 -15.15
N ARG A 365 -7.82 5.00 -16.46
CA ARG A 365 -8.43 6.09 -17.26
C ARG A 365 -9.90 6.28 -16.97
N LEU A 366 -10.66 5.18 -16.83
CA LEU A 366 -12.12 5.21 -16.73
C LEU A 366 -12.60 5.37 -15.27
N VAL A 367 -11.82 4.93 -14.30
CA VAL A 367 -12.23 4.94 -12.89
C VAL A 367 -11.29 5.79 -12.06
N GLU A 368 -10.01 5.43 -11.96
CA GLU A 368 -9.08 6.05 -11.01
C GLU A 368 -8.94 7.56 -11.23
N LEU A 369 -8.63 7.98 -12.45
CA LEU A 369 -8.45 9.39 -12.81
C LEU A 369 -9.72 10.26 -12.61
N PRO A 370 -10.91 9.86 -13.10
CA PRO A 370 -12.14 10.63 -12.91
C PRO A 370 -12.49 10.81 -11.43
N PHE A 371 -12.37 9.73 -10.63
CA PHE A 371 -12.68 9.81 -9.21
C PHE A 371 -11.67 10.63 -8.40
N GLN A 372 -10.38 10.62 -8.76
CA GLN A 372 -9.40 11.54 -8.17
C GLN A 372 -9.76 13.02 -8.48
N LYS A 373 -10.24 13.31 -9.70
CA LYS A 373 -10.74 14.66 -10.04
C LYS A 373 -12.00 15.01 -9.24
N LEU A 374 -12.92 14.05 -9.08
CA LEU A 374 -14.12 14.21 -8.25
C LEU A 374 -13.76 14.46 -6.79
N GLY A 375 -12.78 13.74 -6.24
CA GLY A 375 -12.29 13.95 -4.88
C GLY A 375 -11.79 15.38 -4.63
N ARG A 376 -11.07 15.96 -5.60
CA ARG A 376 -10.65 17.37 -5.51
C ARG A 376 -11.84 18.35 -5.52
N LYS A 377 -12.89 18.06 -6.30
CA LYS A 377 -14.12 18.87 -6.28
C LYS A 377 -14.90 18.69 -4.98
N ALA A 378 -15.01 17.45 -4.49
CA ALA A 378 -15.67 17.15 -3.22
C ALA A 378 -14.97 17.84 -2.04
N LEU A 379 -13.64 17.83 -2.00
CA LEU A 379 -12.89 18.55 -0.97
C LEU A 379 -13.20 20.04 -0.98
N LYS A 380 -13.15 20.69 -2.14
CA LYS A 380 -13.51 22.13 -2.26
C LYS A 380 -14.95 22.42 -1.83
N ALA A 381 -15.89 21.51 -2.11
CA ALA A 381 -17.28 21.66 -1.66
C ALA A 381 -17.41 21.51 -0.15
N LEU A 382 -16.69 20.54 0.45
CA LEU A 382 -16.64 20.36 1.90
C LEU A 382 -15.99 21.56 2.61
N GLU A 383 -14.92 22.12 2.08
CA GLU A 383 -14.25 23.30 2.61
C GLU A 383 -15.17 24.54 2.60
N ARG A 384 -16.00 24.69 1.55
CA ARG A 384 -17.00 25.77 1.46
C ARG A 384 -18.14 25.59 2.46
N LYS A 385 -18.63 24.37 2.64
CA LYS A 385 -19.78 24.06 3.51
C LYS A 385 -19.40 24.01 4.99
N PHE A 386 -18.20 23.54 5.27
CA PHE A 386 -17.63 23.38 6.61
C PHE A 386 -16.21 23.98 6.60
N PRO A 387 -16.09 25.32 6.65
CA PRO A 387 -14.79 25.96 6.73
C PRO A 387 -14.05 25.44 7.98
N ALA A 388 -12.77 25.12 7.82
CA ALA A 388 -11.94 24.75 8.96
C ALA A 388 -11.91 25.95 9.93
N GLY A 389 -12.21 25.69 11.21
CA GLY A 389 -11.96 26.70 12.25
C GLY A 389 -10.47 27.08 12.24
N PRO A 390 -10.09 28.23 12.83
CA PRO A 390 -8.70 28.62 12.96
C PRO A 390 -7.91 27.44 13.50
N ALA A 391 -6.85 27.06 12.79
CA ALA A 391 -6.02 25.94 13.17
C ALA A 391 -5.34 26.28 14.49
N ASP A 392 -5.77 25.65 15.58
CA ASP A 392 -4.94 25.47 16.77
C ASP A 392 -3.82 24.47 16.40
N GLY A 393 -2.91 24.93 15.53
CA GLY A 393 -1.65 24.24 15.30
C GLY A 393 -0.83 24.29 16.59
N PRO A 394 -0.06 23.26 16.93
CA PRO A 394 0.93 23.36 17.99
C PRO A 394 1.83 24.55 17.65
N GLY A 395 1.84 25.58 18.53
CA GLY A 395 2.40 26.89 18.30
C GLY A 395 3.76 26.85 17.61
N ASP A 396 3.89 27.65 16.58
CA ASP A 396 5.16 27.98 15.97
C ASP A 396 6.08 28.56 17.07
N GLY A 397 7.05 27.75 17.48
CA GLY A 397 8.26 28.29 18.08
C GLY A 397 8.90 29.24 17.07
N PRO A 398 9.75 30.19 17.50
CA PRO A 398 10.19 31.30 16.71
C PRO A 398 10.69 30.88 15.33
N THR A 399 10.07 31.43 14.30
CA THR A 399 10.43 31.27 12.90
C THR A 399 11.77 31.98 12.67
N ASP A 400 12.86 31.24 12.75
CA ASP A 400 14.09 31.68 12.10
C ASP A 400 13.87 31.65 10.59
N GLY A 401 14.15 32.77 9.96
CA GLY A 401 13.82 33.14 8.59
C GLY A 401 14.38 32.21 7.50
N ALA A 402 13.81 31.02 7.38
CA ALA A 402 14.04 30.15 6.23
C ALA A 402 12.91 30.34 5.20
N ALA A 403 13.27 30.87 4.05
CA ALA A 403 12.40 31.06 2.91
C ALA A 403 11.56 29.82 2.62
N ARG A 404 10.24 29.99 2.47
CA ARG A 404 9.33 28.96 1.97
C ARG A 404 9.89 28.32 0.71
N PRO A 405 10.11 26.99 0.66
CA PRO A 405 10.47 26.33 -0.59
C PRO A 405 9.35 26.54 -1.61
N ALA A 406 9.70 26.98 -2.81
CA ALA A 406 8.77 27.17 -3.91
C ALA A 406 7.94 25.88 -4.12
N ALA A 407 6.63 26.06 -4.32
CA ALA A 407 5.71 24.99 -4.63
C ALA A 407 6.25 24.19 -5.83
N VAL A 408 6.46 22.89 -5.65
CA VAL A 408 6.77 21.98 -6.76
C VAL A 408 5.54 22.00 -7.67
N PRO A 409 5.70 22.38 -8.96
CA PRO A 409 4.57 22.41 -9.89
C PRO A 409 3.98 21.01 -10.01
N ALA A 410 2.65 20.95 -10.04
CA ALA A 410 1.90 19.74 -10.38
C ALA A 410 2.44 19.16 -11.70
N PRO A 411 2.46 17.82 -11.88
CA PRO A 411 2.88 17.24 -13.14
C PRO A 411 2.10 17.89 -14.28
N ALA A 412 2.82 18.44 -15.27
CA ALA A 412 2.26 19.10 -16.43
C ALA A 412 1.25 18.17 -17.12
N GLU A 413 0.08 18.68 -17.42
CA GLU A 413 -0.88 18.02 -18.30
C GLU A 413 -0.18 17.73 -19.65
N PRO A 414 -0.37 16.55 -20.24
CA PRO A 414 0.11 16.32 -21.59
C PRO A 414 -0.61 17.33 -22.50
N ALA A 415 0.16 18.19 -23.15
CA ALA A 415 -0.32 19.13 -24.14
C ALA A 415 -1.12 18.38 -25.20
N GLY A 416 -2.43 18.64 -25.25
CA GLY A 416 -3.30 18.14 -26.27
C GLY A 416 -2.77 18.60 -27.64
N ALA A 417 -2.45 17.65 -28.51
CA ALA A 417 -2.13 17.90 -29.89
C ALA A 417 -3.32 18.63 -30.52
N ARG A 418 -3.16 19.91 -30.78
CA ARG A 418 -4.05 20.65 -31.68
C ARG A 418 -3.77 20.14 -33.09
N VAL A 419 -4.73 19.46 -33.67
CA VAL A 419 -4.78 19.16 -35.08
C VAL A 419 -4.97 20.50 -35.81
N PRO A 420 -4.12 20.88 -36.77
CA PRO A 420 -4.38 22.06 -37.59
C PRO A 420 -5.60 21.82 -38.47
N VAL A 421 -6.60 22.66 -38.36
CA VAL A 421 -7.68 22.74 -39.33
C VAL A 421 -7.10 23.47 -40.55
N GLU A 422 -6.92 22.75 -41.64
CA GLU A 422 -6.59 23.35 -42.94
C GLU A 422 -7.82 24.19 -43.41
N ALA A 423 -7.58 25.49 -43.55
CA ALA A 423 -8.50 26.40 -44.20
C ALA A 423 -8.51 26.09 -45.68
N GLY A 424 -9.58 25.53 -46.18
CA GLY A 424 -9.80 25.41 -47.64
C GLY A 424 -9.96 26.77 -48.26
N ALA A 425 -9.01 27.14 -49.11
CA ALA A 425 -9.15 28.29 -50.03
C ALA A 425 -9.97 27.90 -51.24
N SER A 426 -11.11 28.59 -51.39
CA SER A 426 -11.89 28.63 -52.64
C SER A 426 -11.21 29.55 -53.62
N THR A 427 -10.92 29.06 -54.81
CA THR A 427 -10.75 29.92 -56.01
C THR A 427 -11.22 29.16 -57.25
N GLY A 428 -12.10 29.80 -58.00
CA GLY A 428 -12.25 29.68 -59.43
C GLY A 428 -13.14 28.57 -59.95
#